data_c5ddb0132e269c02e8efc62294b46f98
#
_entry.id   c5ddb0132e269c02e8efc62294b46f98
#
_cell.length_a   1.000
_cell.length_b   1.000
_cell.length_c   1.000
_cell.angle_alpha   90.00
_cell.angle_beta   90.00
_cell.angle_gamma   90.00
#
_symmetry.space_group_name_H-M   'P 1'
#
loop_
_entity.id
_entity.type
_entity.pdbx_description
1 polymer ?
#
loop_
_entity_poly.entity_id
_entity_poly.type
_entity_poly.pdbx_seq_one_letter_code
_entity_poly.pdbx_strand_id
1 'polypeptide(L)'
;MPRIRFYLIGLVALAALLMVGCAGGGTSGKRVSQASDSLNTEERMPSDTLYTEERAMAIFDSLPERALLILDSAEIVGNMPDYRADLFRAKVLCQSCAMLQQDSAAIICEALLRHEEAQRNLNFRQDVLELLVVASRMRQDYEDLVHWTVELAQLLREQGLETEALRTDADLGLAMTHIGQAGEGLAMIDRSIDRLGGVRRFNELDAWLIAVKRKINVLARQNGSEPQVIELTQLMQQRLDDFAAHPDDYHDGTYREPDRADIPVYHDFYFAQATAFRAAAYATQGNLAAARREVDAFCRYPYSSTLDGRMMIAQTQGRLGDYATMLATYDEAEQLMMSEADTLNERRAEMLHGRAEAALASGRLAQAYDYLSRYEAMKSQLSDSLLRSKAHLYAVRYHTLELETALQKERIIRIKNLFVNVVIGMLFFFAVALVAYLYRQRRILSEKNRILVRKVVDAQEYKRLYHVLKGQRNGMAKADDDAMAQQRLDALSDSELFDHISEVVRRERLFLNPVCDRQTLVDLFHISEKRLGAAFSKGSSYRSVASFVRDVRLEYACQLLRKSPDMPIADIAAASGFPSYTRFASDFKAAYSISPTEFRLQSQQ
;
A
#
# COMPACT_ATOMS: atom_id res chain seq x y z
N MET A 1 7.85 14.53 4.75
CA MET A 1 7.11 15.00 3.57
C MET A 1 6.31 16.29 3.80
N PRO A 2 6.76 17.26 4.62
CA PRO A 2 6.05 18.52 4.82
C PRO A 2 6.22 19.53 3.68
N ARG A 3 7.28 19.41 2.86
CA ARG A 3 7.58 20.44 1.84
C ARG A 3 6.69 20.46 0.60
N ILE A 4 5.99 19.37 0.28
CA ILE A 4 5.10 19.31 -0.90
C ILE A 4 3.72 19.91 -0.57
N ARG A 5 3.26 19.83 0.68
CA ARG A 5 2.00 20.46 1.14
C ARG A 5 2.05 21.98 1.07
N PHE A 6 3.18 22.61 1.39
CA PHE A 6 3.35 24.06 1.32
C PHE A 6 3.19 24.61 -0.10
N TYR A 7 3.56 23.84 -1.14
CA TYR A 7 3.39 24.30 -2.52
C TYR A 7 1.94 24.22 -3.01
N LEU A 8 1.16 23.24 -2.55
CA LEU A 8 -0.26 23.12 -2.95
C LEU A 8 -1.13 24.19 -2.26
N ILE A 9 -0.93 24.41 -0.98
CA ILE A 9 -1.65 25.43 -0.19
C ILE A 9 -1.25 26.84 -0.65
N GLY A 10 0.01 27.07 -0.93
CA GLY A 10 0.50 28.34 -1.48
C GLY A 10 -0.05 28.66 -2.88
N LEU A 11 -0.29 27.65 -3.71
CA LEU A 11 -0.83 27.82 -5.08
C LEU A 11 -2.34 28.16 -5.02
N VAL A 12 -3.08 27.56 -4.11
CA VAL A 12 -4.52 27.87 -3.91
C VAL A 12 -4.71 29.26 -3.29
N ALA A 13 -3.88 29.63 -2.30
CA ALA A 13 -3.89 30.96 -1.72
C ALA A 13 -3.42 32.05 -2.70
N LEU A 14 -2.44 31.74 -3.56
CA LEU A 14 -1.96 32.68 -4.59
C LEU A 14 -2.98 32.86 -5.73
N ALA A 15 -3.73 31.81 -6.09
CA ALA A 15 -4.81 31.89 -7.06
C ALA A 15 -5.99 32.73 -6.54
N ALA A 16 -6.32 32.60 -5.23
CA ALA A 16 -7.33 33.43 -4.59
C ALA A 16 -6.91 34.91 -4.48
N LEU A 17 -5.64 35.19 -4.20
CA LEU A 17 -5.09 36.55 -4.13
C LEU A 17 -4.97 37.22 -5.52
N LEU A 18 -4.73 36.45 -6.58
CA LEU A 18 -4.64 36.97 -7.96
C LEU A 18 -6.04 37.26 -8.56
N MET A 19 -7.08 36.61 -8.08
CA MET A 19 -8.47 36.88 -8.54
C MET A 19 -9.11 38.09 -7.85
N VAL A 20 -8.65 38.46 -6.65
CA VAL A 20 -9.12 39.67 -5.93
C VAL A 20 -8.43 40.95 -6.45
N GLY A 21 -7.32 40.81 -7.19
CA GLY A 21 -6.53 41.95 -7.71
C GLY A 21 -7.05 42.60 -8.99
N CYS A 22 -8.06 42.06 -9.67
CA CYS A 22 -8.55 42.54 -10.97
C CYS A 22 -9.95 43.17 -10.98
N ALA A 23 -10.57 43.40 -9.81
CA ALA A 23 -11.88 44.10 -9.75
C ALA A 23 -11.78 45.35 -8.89
N GLY A 24 -11.65 46.52 -9.56
CA GLY A 24 -12.15 47.81 -9.08
C GLY A 24 -11.24 48.61 -8.16
N GLY A 25 -10.53 49.54 -8.75
CA GLY A 25 -10.07 50.73 -8.04
C GLY A 25 -11.26 51.56 -7.56
N GLY A 26 -11.25 51.90 -6.28
CA GLY A 26 -12.21 52.88 -5.73
C GLY A 26 -12.37 52.77 -4.23
N THR A 27 -11.57 53.57 -3.48
CA THR A 27 -11.85 54.16 -2.18
C THR A 27 -12.44 53.27 -1.06
N SER A 28 -11.60 52.72 -0.22
CA SER A 28 -11.88 52.62 1.21
C SER A 28 -10.64 52.27 2.05
N GLY A 29 -9.74 53.23 2.16
CA GLY A 29 -8.57 53.17 3.06
C GLY A 29 -8.87 53.48 4.52
N LYS A 30 -10.13 53.39 5.00
CA LYS A 30 -10.49 53.75 6.38
C LYS A 30 -11.12 52.65 7.23
N ARG A 31 -11.43 51.46 6.70
CA ARG A 31 -12.02 50.37 7.50
C ARG A 31 -11.04 49.28 7.99
N VAL A 32 -9.85 49.25 7.43
CA VAL A 32 -8.84 48.26 7.85
C VAL A 32 -8.10 48.70 9.12
N SER A 33 -8.00 50.00 9.41
CA SER A 33 -7.33 50.46 10.63
C SER A 33 -8.16 50.34 11.93
N GLN A 34 -9.49 50.23 11.83
CA GLN A 34 -10.34 50.03 13.03
C GLN A 34 -10.47 48.56 13.47
N ALA A 35 -10.23 47.61 12.57
CA ALA A 35 -10.22 46.19 12.94
C ALA A 35 -8.89 45.75 13.59
N SER A 36 -7.78 46.47 13.34
CA SER A 36 -6.48 46.18 13.98
C SER A 36 -6.38 46.75 15.41
N ASP A 37 -7.12 47.81 15.73
CA ASP A 37 -7.07 48.44 17.06
C ASP A 37 -7.94 47.74 18.11
N SER A 38 -8.95 46.94 17.70
CA SER A 38 -9.73 46.11 18.63
C SER A 38 -9.03 44.78 19.02
N LEU A 39 -7.93 44.43 18.36
CA LEU A 39 -7.12 43.24 18.68
C LEU A 39 -6.10 43.48 19.82
N ASN A 40 -5.90 44.73 20.26
CA ASN A 40 -4.87 45.06 21.23
C ASN A 40 -5.35 45.18 22.70
N THR A 41 -6.59 44.83 23.00
CA THR A 41 -7.15 44.92 24.38
C THR A 41 -7.56 43.56 24.97
N GLU A 42 -7.21 42.42 24.36
CA GLU A 42 -7.38 41.13 25.04
C GLU A 42 -6.10 40.76 25.81
N GLU A 43 -6.28 40.55 27.09
CA GLU A 43 -5.28 40.14 28.09
C GLU A 43 -4.31 39.10 27.51
N ARG A 44 -3.00 39.28 27.76
CA ARG A 44 -1.94 38.33 27.47
C ARG A 44 -2.18 37.04 28.24
N MET A 45 -3.00 36.14 27.67
CA MET A 45 -3.02 34.73 28.03
C MET A 45 -1.80 34.02 27.41
N PRO A 46 -1.28 32.96 28.01
CA PRO A 46 -0.19 32.20 27.41
C PRO A 46 -0.61 31.74 26.01
N SER A 47 0.29 31.84 25.03
CA SER A 47 0.04 31.62 23.60
C SER A 47 -0.62 30.27 23.27
N ASP A 48 -0.44 29.26 24.13
CA ASP A 48 -0.94 27.91 23.93
C ASP A 48 -2.45 27.71 24.17
N THR A 49 -3.10 28.64 24.86
CA THR A 49 -4.54 28.55 25.19
C THR A 49 -5.44 29.38 24.27
N LEU A 50 -4.87 30.22 23.41
CA LEU A 50 -5.59 31.08 22.48
C LEU A 50 -6.06 30.38 21.21
N TYR A 51 -5.32 29.37 20.78
CA TYR A 51 -5.56 28.67 19.52
C TYR A 51 -5.87 27.19 19.78
N THR A 52 -7.16 26.91 20.04
CA THR A 52 -7.65 25.54 20.27
C THR A 52 -8.84 25.25 19.36
N GLU A 53 -9.03 23.96 19.08
CA GLU A 53 -10.18 23.45 18.33
C GLU A 53 -11.50 23.88 18.95
N GLU A 54 -11.62 23.78 20.27
CA GLU A 54 -12.85 24.17 21.03
C GLU A 54 -13.22 25.61 20.80
N ARG A 55 -12.25 26.52 20.79
CA ARG A 55 -12.48 27.95 20.58
C ARG A 55 -12.86 28.27 19.13
N ALA A 56 -12.26 27.57 18.17
CA ALA A 56 -12.66 27.68 16.78
C ALA A 56 -14.10 27.19 16.57
N MET A 57 -14.46 26.06 17.19
CA MET A 57 -15.81 25.51 17.13
C MET A 57 -16.85 26.39 17.76
N ALA A 58 -16.53 27.05 18.87
CA ALA A 58 -17.47 27.97 19.55
C ALA A 58 -17.92 29.18 18.68
N ILE A 59 -17.12 29.55 17.68
CA ILE A 59 -17.42 30.69 16.77
C ILE A 59 -17.67 30.24 15.32
N PHE A 60 -17.61 28.94 15.04
CA PHE A 60 -17.66 28.41 13.70
C PHE A 60 -18.90 28.81 12.91
N ASP A 61 -20.08 28.70 13.53
CA ASP A 61 -21.35 29.01 12.88
C ASP A 61 -21.59 30.52 12.68
N SER A 62 -21.00 31.36 13.55
CA SER A 62 -21.18 32.79 13.50
C SER A 62 -20.09 33.53 12.71
N LEU A 63 -18.87 33.05 12.74
CA LEU A 63 -17.68 33.68 12.14
C LEU A 63 -16.74 32.65 11.54
N PRO A 64 -17.14 31.92 10.46
CA PRO A 64 -16.40 30.81 9.91
C PRO A 64 -14.98 31.19 9.46
N GLU A 65 -14.78 32.36 8.86
CA GLU A 65 -13.45 32.82 8.44
C GLU A 65 -12.50 33.03 9.64
N ARG A 66 -13.02 33.54 10.76
CA ARG A 66 -12.23 33.71 11.98
C ARG A 66 -11.95 32.39 12.66
N ALA A 67 -12.87 31.42 12.59
CA ALA A 67 -12.65 30.05 13.04
C ALA A 67 -11.49 29.39 12.28
N LEU A 68 -11.44 29.57 10.96
CA LEU A 68 -10.32 29.07 10.14
C LEU A 68 -8.97 29.64 10.57
N LEU A 69 -8.87 30.95 10.84
CA LEU A 69 -7.62 31.55 11.30
C LEU A 69 -7.16 30.99 12.65
N ILE A 70 -8.10 30.67 13.55
CA ILE A 70 -7.79 30.02 14.83
C ILE A 70 -7.31 28.60 14.59
N LEU A 71 -7.93 27.84 13.68
CA LEU A 71 -7.54 26.47 13.34
C LEU A 71 -6.16 26.42 12.68
N ASP A 72 -5.87 27.31 11.73
CA ASP A 72 -4.56 27.43 11.10
C ASP A 72 -3.47 27.73 12.14
N SER A 73 -3.77 28.60 13.10
CA SER A 73 -2.86 28.92 14.19
C SER A 73 -2.68 27.72 15.15
N ALA A 74 -3.75 26.98 15.46
CA ALA A 74 -3.71 25.79 16.30
C ALA A 74 -2.88 24.66 15.66
N GLU A 75 -2.99 24.50 14.34
CA GLU A 75 -2.16 23.54 13.59
C GLU A 75 -0.67 23.94 13.63
N ILE A 76 -0.34 25.21 13.39
CA ILE A 76 1.03 25.74 13.42
C ILE A 76 1.69 25.55 14.80
N VAL A 77 0.93 25.78 15.86
CA VAL A 77 1.40 25.64 17.26
C VAL A 77 1.45 24.15 17.69
N GLY A 78 0.86 23.24 16.91
CA GLY A 78 0.84 21.80 17.20
C GLY A 78 -0.25 21.37 18.19
N ASN A 79 -1.24 22.23 18.45
CA ASN A 79 -2.38 21.93 19.31
C ASN A 79 -3.46 21.10 18.60
N MET A 80 -3.36 20.94 17.28
CA MET A 80 -4.30 20.18 16.47
C MET A 80 -3.57 19.37 15.40
N PRO A 81 -3.93 18.09 15.19
CA PRO A 81 -3.44 17.31 14.04
C PRO A 81 -3.90 17.92 12.71
N ASP A 82 -3.03 17.89 11.70
CA ASP A 82 -3.27 18.42 10.36
C ASP A 82 -4.55 17.89 9.70
N TYR A 83 -4.86 16.59 9.84
CA TYR A 83 -6.06 15.98 9.28
C TYR A 83 -7.37 16.54 9.89
N ARG A 84 -7.35 16.95 11.18
CA ARG A 84 -8.50 17.57 11.81
C ARG A 84 -8.69 19.01 11.33
N ALA A 85 -7.61 19.76 11.21
CA ALA A 85 -7.65 21.10 10.64
C ALA A 85 -8.18 21.08 9.20
N ASP A 86 -7.74 20.12 8.39
CA ASP A 86 -8.23 19.92 7.02
C ASP A 86 -9.72 19.56 6.98
N LEU A 87 -10.22 18.72 7.91
CA LEU A 87 -11.64 18.42 8.02
C LEU A 87 -12.48 19.68 8.29
N PHE A 88 -12.01 20.56 9.19
CA PHE A 88 -12.69 21.82 9.48
C PHE A 88 -12.64 22.79 8.31
N ARG A 89 -11.51 22.89 7.61
CA ARG A 89 -11.42 23.67 6.37
C ARG A 89 -12.46 23.21 5.35
N ALA A 90 -12.59 21.89 5.16
CA ALA A 90 -13.61 21.34 4.28
C ALA A 90 -15.03 21.67 4.74
N LYS A 91 -15.33 21.63 6.06
CA LYS A 91 -16.64 22.04 6.63
C LYS A 91 -16.97 23.50 6.30
N VAL A 92 -16.01 24.42 6.50
CA VAL A 92 -16.21 25.85 6.19
C VAL A 92 -16.44 26.05 4.70
N LEU A 93 -15.62 25.41 3.86
CA LEU A 93 -15.75 25.52 2.40
C LEU A 93 -17.10 24.97 1.91
N CYS A 94 -17.63 23.90 2.54
CA CYS A 94 -18.94 23.34 2.24
C CYS A 94 -20.12 24.27 2.60
N GLN A 95 -19.94 25.24 3.50
CA GLN A 95 -20.98 26.23 3.82
C GLN A 95 -21.11 27.30 2.74
N SER A 96 -20.12 27.49 1.91
CA SER A 96 -20.14 28.46 0.82
C SER A 96 -20.95 27.94 -0.37
N CYS A 97 -21.72 28.83 -0.99
CA CYS A 97 -22.40 28.54 -2.24
C CYS A 97 -21.48 28.63 -3.47
N ALA A 98 -20.25 29.15 -3.32
CA ALA A 98 -19.31 29.30 -4.42
C ALA A 98 -18.76 27.95 -4.90
N MET A 99 -18.93 27.65 -6.18
CA MET A 99 -18.56 26.37 -6.78
C MET A 99 -17.07 26.03 -6.61
N LEU A 100 -16.18 27.02 -6.73
CA LEU A 100 -14.74 26.83 -6.54
C LEU A 100 -14.37 26.41 -5.12
N GLN A 101 -15.10 26.91 -4.11
CA GLN A 101 -14.91 26.49 -2.72
C GLN A 101 -15.41 25.07 -2.48
N GLN A 102 -16.48 24.66 -3.14
CA GLN A 102 -16.98 23.28 -3.10
C GLN A 102 -16.00 22.30 -3.76
N ASP A 103 -15.32 22.71 -4.83
CA ASP A 103 -14.24 21.90 -5.44
C ASP A 103 -13.07 21.70 -4.47
N SER A 104 -12.67 22.79 -3.80
CA SER A 104 -11.60 22.76 -2.81
C SER A 104 -11.96 21.84 -1.63
N ALA A 105 -13.21 21.91 -1.15
CA ALA A 105 -13.71 21.00 -0.11
C ALA A 105 -13.65 19.54 -0.55
N ALA A 106 -14.08 19.22 -1.77
CA ALA A 106 -14.05 17.87 -2.30
C ALA A 106 -12.61 17.33 -2.39
N ILE A 107 -11.66 18.13 -2.89
CA ILE A 107 -10.25 17.76 -2.98
C ILE A 107 -9.66 17.45 -1.59
N ILE A 108 -9.94 18.29 -0.59
CA ILE A 108 -9.49 18.08 0.79
C ILE A 108 -10.09 16.78 1.34
N CYS A 109 -11.41 16.58 1.18
CA CYS A 109 -12.09 15.38 1.67
C CYS A 109 -11.59 14.09 1.01
N GLU A 110 -11.34 14.09 -0.31
CA GLU A 110 -10.74 12.95 -0.99
C GLU A 110 -9.32 12.63 -0.48
N ALA A 111 -8.54 13.64 -0.14
CA ALA A 111 -7.23 13.44 0.49
C ALA A 111 -7.38 12.85 1.90
N LEU A 112 -8.36 13.31 2.67
CA LEU A 112 -8.65 12.80 4.02
C LEU A 112 -9.14 11.35 4.01
N LEU A 113 -9.91 10.90 3.00
CA LEU A 113 -10.30 9.50 2.87
C LEU A 113 -9.10 8.55 2.71
N ARG A 114 -7.99 9.05 2.14
CA ARG A 114 -6.74 8.29 1.98
C ARG A 114 -5.84 8.35 3.22
N HIS A 115 -6.16 9.21 4.18
CA HIS A 115 -5.40 9.32 5.41
C HIS A 115 -5.59 8.10 6.31
N GLU A 116 -4.56 7.72 7.09
CA GLU A 116 -4.63 6.55 7.99
C GLU A 116 -5.78 6.64 8.99
N GLU A 117 -6.11 7.84 9.44
CA GLU A 117 -7.23 8.05 10.38
C GLU A 117 -8.57 7.61 9.80
N ALA A 118 -8.85 7.90 8.53
CA ALA A 118 -10.08 7.46 7.87
C ALA A 118 -10.19 5.93 7.73
N GLN A 119 -9.05 5.22 7.78
CA GLN A 119 -9.02 3.74 7.76
C GLN A 119 -9.23 3.14 9.16
N ARG A 120 -8.87 3.86 10.21
CA ARG A 120 -8.93 3.39 11.61
C ARG A 120 -10.16 3.85 12.36
N ASN A 121 -10.69 5.03 12.00
CA ASN A 121 -11.79 5.70 12.71
C ASN A 121 -12.98 5.86 11.77
N LEU A 122 -14.00 5.01 11.96
CA LEU A 122 -15.20 4.99 11.12
C LEU A 122 -16.01 6.30 11.24
N ASN A 123 -16.03 6.93 12.41
CA ASN A 123 -16.73 8.20 12.60
C ASN A 123 -16.07 9.32 11.81
N PHE A 124 -14.73 9.37 11.84
CA PHE A 124 -13.99 10.34 11.02
C PHE A 124 -14.23 10.12 9.52
N ARG A 125 -14.25 8.84 9.07
CA ARG A 125 -14.58 8.50 7.67
C ARG A 125 -16.00 8.91 7.32
N GLN A 126 -16.94 8.74 8.22
CA GLN A 126 -18.33 9.18 8.05
C GLN A 126 -18.41 10.70 7.86
N ASP A 127 -17.79 11.49 8.74
CA ASP A 127 -17.75 12.95 8.65
C ASP A 127 -17.20 13.41 7.28
N VAL A 128 -16.14 12.77 6.79
CA VAL A 128 -15.55 13.10 5.50
C VAL A 128 -16.49 12.76 4.33
N LEU A 129 -17.15 11.59 4.37
CA LEU A 129 -18.12 11.18 3.34
C LEU A 129 -19.36 12.09 3.32
N GLU A 130 -19.85 12.50 4.50
CA GLU A 130 -20.96 13.45 4.59
C GLU A 130 -20.62 14.79 3.92
N LEU A 131 -19.41 15.30 4.11
CA LEU A 131 -18.96 16.52 3.44
C LEU A 131 -18.83 16.34 1.92
N LEU A 132 -18.36 15.18 1.45
CA LEU A 132 -18.31 14.87 0.01
C LEU A 132 -19.70 14.84 -0.62
N VAL A 133 -20.68 14.26 0.08
CA VAL A 133 -22.09 14.26 -0.35
C VAL A 133 -22.62 15.69 -0.41
N VAL A 134 -22.33 16.53 0.59
CA VAL A 134 -22.75 17.95 0.58
C VAL A 134 -22.09 18.70 -0.58
N ALA A 135 -20.78 18.61 -0.73
CA ALA A 135 -20.04 19.30 -1.79
C ALA A 135 -20.52 18.88 -3.19
N SER A 136 -20.74 17.58 -3.42
CA SER A 136 -21.25 17.08 -4.70
C SER A 136 -22.68 17.57 -4.99
N ARG A 137 -23.52 17.64 -3.97
CA ARG A 137 -24.89 18.18 -4.09
C ARG A 137 -24.87 19.66 -4.46
N MET A 138 -24.03 20.45 -3.79
CA MET A 138 -23.92 21.88 -4.04
C MET A 138 -23.37 22.21 -5.43
N ARG A 139 -22.46 21.36 -5.94
CA ARG A 139 -21.93 21.43 -7.32
C ARG A 139 -22.91 20.92 -8.38
N GLN A 140 -24.00 20.28 -7.97
CA GLN A 140 -24.91 19.53 -8.87
C GLN A 140 -24.19 18.44 -9.67
N ASP A 141 -23.10 17.89 -9.13
CA ASP A 141 -22.42 16.74 -9.69
C ASP A 141 -23.10 15.45 -9.22
N TYR A 142 -24.15 15.06 -9.95
CA TYR A 142 -24.98 13.93 -9.56
C TYR A 142 -24.27 12.57 -9.69
N GLU A 143 -23.23 12.46 -10.52
CA GLU A 143 -22.43 11.24 -10.62
C GLU A 143 -21.59 11.03 -9.36
N ASP A 144 -20.85 12.08 -8.93
CA ASP A 144 -20.11 12.07 -7.68
C ASP A 144 -21.05 11.94 -6.47
N LEU A 145 -22.21 12.62 -6.50
CA LEU A 145 -23.22 12.53 -5.46
C LEU A 145 -23.70 11.09 -5.26
N VAL A 146 -24.02 10.38 -6.33
CA VAL A 146 -24.39 8.94 -6.27
C VAL A 146 -23.25 8.11 -5.69
N HIS A 147 -22.04 8.31 -6.19
CA HIS A 147 -20.86 7.56 -5.73
C HIS A 147 -20.64 7.69 -4.22
N TRP A 148 -20.54 8.93 -3.71
CA TRP A 148 -20.26 9.15 -2.29
C TRP A 148 -21.44 8.79 -1.38
N THR A 149 -22.66 8.93 -1.86
CA THR A 149 -23.85 8.53 -1.09
C THR A 149 -23.95 7.02 -0.94
N VAL A 150 -23.55 6.25 -1.95
CA VAL A 150 -23.46 4.77 -1.85
C VAL A 150 -22.44 4.36 -0.81
N GLU A 151 -21.23 4.96 -0.83
CA GLU A 151 -20.20 4.65 0.16
C GLU A 151 -20.64 5.01 1.59
N LEU A 152 -21.29 6.17 1.75
CA LEU A 152 -21.80 6.60 3.05
C LEU A 152 -22.88 5.64 3.56
N ALA A 153 -23.84 5.26 2.73
CA ALA A 153 -24.91 4.34 3.12
C ALA A 153 -24.36 2.96 3.52
N GLN A 154 -23.33 2.48 2.83
CA GLN A 154 -22.66 1.24 3.19
C GLN A 154 -21.95 1.36 4.55
N LEU A 155 -21.18 2.42 4.76
CA LEU A 155 -20.48 2.68 6.02
C LEU A 155 -21.45 2.75 7.21
N LEU A 156 -22.57 3.46 7.05
CA LEU A 156 -23.60 3.56 8.08
C LEU A 156 -24.20 2.19 8.47
N ARG A 157 -24.41 1.31 7.48
CA ARG A 157 -24.84 -0.08 7.74
C ARG A 157 -23.78 -0.89 8.47
N GLU A 158 -22.51 -0.75 8.11
CA GLU A 158 -21.39 -1.40 8.80
C GLU A 158 -21.29 -0.97 10.28
N GLN A 159 -21.67 0.27 10.57
CA GLN A 159 -21.75 0.81 11.94
C GLN A 159 -23.04 0.41 12.68
N GLY A 160 -24.01 -0.21 12.03
CA GLY A 160 -25.31 -0.54 12.59
C GLY A 160 -26.28 0.65 12.68
N LEU A 161 -25.97 1.76 11.99
CA LEU A 161 -26.77 2.99 11.94
C LEU A 161 -27.83 2.88 10.82
N GLU A 162 -28.78 1.94 10.98
CA GLU A 162 -29.73 1.59 9.92
C GLU A 162 -30.68 2.74 9.56
N THR A 163 -31.10 3.55 10.52
CA THR A 163 -32.01 4.69 10.29
C THR A 163 -31.33 5.75 9.43
N GLU A 164 -30.08 6.08 9.73
CA GLU A 164 -29.26 7.03 8.96
C GLU A 164 -28.98 6.48 7.57
N ALA A 165 -28.73 5.17 7.44
CA ALA A 165 -28.52 4.51 6.15
C ALA A 165 -29.79 4.61 5.28
N LEU A 166 -30.99 4.40 5.85
CA LEU A 166 -32.26 4.51 5.12
C LEU A 166 -32.55 5.96 4.70
N ARG A 167 -32.20 6.95 5.53
CA ARG A 167 -32.26 8.36 5.15
C ARG A 167 -31.31 8.66 3.99
N THR A 168 -30.11 8.15 4.05
CA THR A 168 -29.11 8.30 2.99
C THR A 168 -29.55 7.60 1.69
N ASP A 169 -30.21 6.43 1.77
CA ASP A 169 -30.81 5.76 0.62
C ASP A 169 -31.89 6.62 -0.05
N ALA A 170 -32.71 7.35 0.73
CA ALA A 170 -33.69 8.26 0.16
C ALA A 170 -33.03 9.45 -0.58
N ASP A 171 -31.92 9.97 -0.07
CA ASP A 171 -31.10 10.99 -0.76
C ASP A 171 -30.46 10.43 -2.03
N LEU A 172 -29.96 9.18 -1.99
CA LEU A 172 -29.44 8.47 -3.15
C LEU A 172 -30.53 8.27 -4.21
N GLY A 173 -31.70 7.82 -3.79
CA GLY A 173 -32.83 7.65 -4.69
C GLY A 173 -33.19 8.95 -5.43
N LEU A 174 -33.19 10.09 -4.74
CA LEU A 174 -33.39 11.39 -5.39
C LEU A 174 -32.27 11.72 -6.38
N ALA A 175 -31.01 11.51 -6.00
CA ALA A 175 -29.86 11.74 -6.90
C ALA A 175 -29.93 10.86 -8.17
N MET A 176 -30.33 9.60 -8.05
CA MET A 176 -30.53 8.68 -9.18
C MET A 176 -31.56 9.20 -10.17
N THR A 177 -32.62 9.90 -9.71
CA THR A 177 -33.61 10.49 -10.64
C THR A 177 -33.00 11.56 -11.53
N HIS A 178 -32.00 12.29 -11.06
CA HIS A 178 -31.31 13.32 -11.85
C HIS A 178 -30.37 12.76 -12.91
N ILE A 179 -29.88 11.53 -12.76
CA ILE A 179 -29.04 10.84 -13.77
C ILE A 179 -29.86 9.94 -14.69
N GLY A 180 -31.19 10.08 -14.69
CA GLY A 180 -32.07 9.35 -15.58
C GLY A 180 -32.56 7.97 -15.08
N GLN A 181 -32.22 7.56 -13.87
CA GLN A 181 -32.62 6.30 -13.24
C GLN A 181 -33.86 6.48 -12.33
N ALA A 182 -34.87 7.16 -12.82
CA ALA A 182 -36.02 7.59 -12.00
C ALA A 182 -36.80 6.40 -11.39
N GLY A 183 -36.98 5.29 -12.11
CA GLY A 183 -37.68 4.12 -11.58
C GLY A 183 -36.97 3.45 -10.40
N GLU A 184 -35.67 3.25 -10.54
CA GLU A 184 -34.84 2.67 -9.47
C GLU A 184 -34.72 3.61 -8.26
N GLY A 185 -34.55 4.91 -8.52
CA GLY A 185 -34.50 5.94 -7.50
C GLY A 185 -35.80 5.99 -6.68
N LEU A 186 -36.98 6.01 -7.32
CA LEU A 186 -38.27 5.95 -6.63
C LEU A 186 -38.43 4.67 -5.82
N ALA A 187 -38.09 3.52 -6.38
CA ALA A 187 -38.18 2.25 -5.66
C ALA A 187 -37.26 2.21 -4.42
N MET A 188 -36.13 2.92 -4.46
CA MET A 188 -35.24 3.04 -3.30
C MET A 188 -35.86 3.94 -2.23
N ILE A 189 -36.41 5.09 -2.60
CA ILE A 189 -37.13 5.98 -1.69
C ILE A 189 -38.32 5.25 -1.04
N ASP A 190 -39.12 4.51 -1.83
CA ASP A 190 -40.26 3.75 -1.33
C ASP A 190 -39.86 2.72 -0.29
N ARG A 191 -38.79 1.94 -0.54
CA ARG A 191 -38.26 1.00 0.46
C ARG A 191 -37.84 1.69 1.75
N SER A 192 -37.23 2.86 1.68
CA SER A 192 -36.86 3.64 2.88
C SER A 192 -38.11 4.08 3.66
N ILE A 193 -39.14 4.61 2.96
CA ILE A 193 -40.41 5.03 3.58
C ILE A 193 -41.09 3.83 4.25
N ASP A 194 -41.18 2.68 3.58
CA ASP A 194 -41.82 1.48 4.09
C ASP A 194 -41.11 0.94 5.36
N ARG A 195 -39.80 0.89 5.35
CA ARG A 195 -38.99 0.42 6.49
C ARG A 195 -39.06 1.35 7.69
N LEU A 196 -39.15 2.66 7.46
CA LEU A 196 -39.29 3.68 8.50
C LEU A 196 -40.75 3.88 8.93
N GLY A 197 -41.71 3.28 8.25
CA GLY A 197 -43.14 3.54 8.42
C GLY A 197 -43.77 3.09 9.73
N GLY A 198 -43.15 2.17 10.46
CA GLY A 198 -43.73 1.51 11.63
C GLY A 198 -43.15 1.91 13.00
N VAL A 199 -42.17 2.80 13.04
CA VAL A 199 -41.35 3.02 14.23
C VAL A 199 -41.69 4.36 14.92
N ARG A 200 -41.55 4.40 16.26
CA ARG A 200 -41.89 5.54 17.11
C ARG A 200 -40.67 6.08 17.85
N ARG A 201 -39.60 6.44 17.09
CA ARG A 201 -38.44 7.14 17.60
C ARG A 201 -38.25 8.42 16.82
N PHE A 202 -37.77 9.47 17.44
CA PHE A 202 -37.60 10.75 16.77
C PHE A 202 -36.69 10.66 15.54
N ASN A 203 -35.55 9.98 15.67
CA ASN A 203 -34.62 9.82 14.56
C ASN A 203 -35.24 9.10 13.34
N GLU A 204 -36.13 8.13 13.60
CA GLU A 204 -36.87 7.43 12.56
C GLU A 204 -37.96 8.29 11.92
N LEU A 205 -38.65 9.12 12.73
CA LEU A 205 -39.61 10.13 12.25
C LEU A 205 -38.91 11.13 11.34
N ASP A 206 -37.78 11.71 11.77
CA ASP A 206 -37.01 12.66 10.98
C ASP A 206 -36.55 12.06 9.66
N ALA A 207 -35.97 10.84 9.69
CA ALA A 207 -35.57 10.11 8.49
C ALA A 207 -36.75 9.82 7.55
N TRP A 208 -37.90 9.44 8.11
CA TRP A 208 -39.12 9.21 7.33
C TRP A 208 -39.63 10.49 6.67
N LEU A 209 -39.70 11.62 7.40
CA LEU A 209 -40.11 12.92 6.85
C LEU A 209 -39.21 13.35 5.69
N ILE A 210 -37.90 13.12 5.82
CA ILE A 210 -36.95 13.40 4.76
C ILE A 210 -37.22 12.50 3.54
N ALA A 211 -37.40 11.20 3.75
CA ALA A 211 -37.68 10.25 2.66
C ALA A 211 -38.97 10.58 1.91
N VAL A 212 -40.05 10.89 2.64
CA VAL A 212 -41.33 11.32 2.04
C VAL A 212 -41.15 12.63 1.26
N LYS A 213 -40.43 13.61 1.81
CA LYS A 213 -40.12 14.85 1.10
C LYS A 213 -39.33 14.60 -0.18
N ARG A 214 -38.38 13.65 -0.20
CA ARG A 214 -37.65 13.26 -1.43
C ARG A 214 -38.61 12.66 -2.46
N LYS A 215 -39.54 11.79 -2.04
CA LYS A 215 -40.58 11.24 -2.91
C LYS A 215 -41.47 12.34 -3.51
N ILE A 216 -41.93 13.27 -2.68
CA ILE A 216 -42.74 14.42 -3.13
C ILE A 216 -41.97 15.24 -4.17
N ASN A 217 -40.69 15.52 -3.97
CA ASN A 217 -39.87 16.28 -4.91
C ASN A 217 -39.74 15.57 -6.28
N VAL A 218 -39.68 14.25 -6.31
CA VAL A 218 -39.67 13.48 -7.57
C VAL A 218 -41.04 13.51 -8.23
N LEU A 219 -42.09 13.22 -7.46
CA LEU A 219 -43.47 13.18 -7.96
C LEU A 219 -43.95 14.53 -8.47
N ALA A 220 -43.60 15.64 -7.81
CA ALA A 220 -44.00 16.99 -8.22
C ALA A 220 -43.49 17.41 -9.62
N ARG A 221 -42.50 16.67 -10.16
CA ARG A 221 -42.00 16.85 -11.54
C ARG A 221 -42.69 15.94 -12.55
N GLN A 222 -43.57 15.02 -12.10
CA GLN A 222 -44.26 14.05 -12.93
C GLN A 222 -45.72 14.45 -13.07
N ASN A 223 -46.19 14.62 -14.30
CA ASN A 223 -47.61 14.92 -14.57
C ASN A 223 -48.50 13.76 -14.12
N GLY A 224 -49.62 14.08 -13.46
CA GLY A 224 -50.61 13.09 -13.02
C GLY A 224 -50.31 12.46 -11.64
N SER A 225 -49.24 12.88 -10.96
CA SER A 225 -48.87 12.39 -9.61
C SER A 225 -49.40 13.29 -8.48
N GLU A 226 -50.14 14.36 -8.80
CA GLU A 226 -50.68 15.31 -7.86
C GLU A 226 -51.53 14.66 -6.73
N PRO A 227 -52.39 13.63 -6.99
CA PRO A 227 -53.15 12.96 -5.94
C PRO A 227 -52.21 12.29 -4.90
N GLN A 228 -51.11 11.67 -5.37
CA GLN A 228 -50.13 11.04 -4.48
C GLN A 228 -49.37 12.09 -3.65
N VAL A 229 -49.03 13.24 -4.24
CA VAL A 229 -48.41 14.36 -3.50
C VAL A 229 -49.33 14.86 -2.38
N ILE A 230 -50.63 15.02 -2.68
CA ILE A 230 -51.64 15.46 -1.69
C ILE A 230 -51.72 14.44 -0.55
N GLU A 231 -51.81 13.14 -0.87
CA GLU A 231 -51.88 12.08 0.14
C GLU A 231 -50.64 12.06 1.03
N LEU A 232 -49.44 12.10 0.41
CA LEU A 232 -48.17 12.13 1.17
C LEU A 232 -48.03 13.34 2.07
N THR A 233 -48.45 14.52 1.62
CA THR A 233 -48.43 15.74 2.44
C THR A 233 -49.41 15.68 3.60
N GLN A 234 -50.57 15.06 3.43
CA GLN A 234 -51.54 14.84 4.51
C GLN A 234 -50.96 13.86 5.55
N LEU A 235 -50.32 12.78 5.08
CA LEU A 235 -49.68 11.80 5.97
C LEU A 235 -48.51 12.43 6.75
N MET A 236 -47.72 13.31 6.11
CA MET A 236 -46.67 14.08 6.80
C MET A 236 -47.27 14.92 7.94
N GLN A 237 -48.32 15.67 7.65
CA GLN A 237 -48.99 16.52 8.64
C GLN A 237 -49.56 15.70 9.79
N GLN A 238 -50.25 14.59 9.50
CA GLN A 238 -50.80 13.70 10.53
C GLN A 238 -49.72 13.19 11.49
N ARG A 239 -48.56 12.80 10.98
CA ARG A 239 -47.46 12.32 11.83
C ARG A 239 -46.79 13.43 12.63
N LEU A 240 -46.67 14.63 12.07
CA LEU A 240 -46.16 15.78 12.77
C LEU A 240 -47.10 16.22 13.92
N ASP A 241 -48.42 16.18 13.67
CA ASP A 241 -49.42 16.44 14.70
C ASP A 241 -49.37 15.42 15.84
N ASP A 242 -49.19 14.09 15.51
CA ASP A 242 -49.03 13.02 16.49
C ASP A 242 -47.77 13.23 17.34
N PHE A 243 -46.65 13.56 16.70
CA PHE A 243 -45.40 13.89 17.40
C PHE A 243 -45.54 15.08 18.32
N ALA A 244 -46.15 16.16 17.83
CA ALA A 244 -46.33 17.39 18.63
C ALA A 244 -47.27 17.16 19.83
N ALA A 245 -48.27 16.24 19.68
CA ALA A 245 -49.19 15.89 20.76
C ALA A 245 -48.57 14.92 21.78
N HIS A 246 -47.69 14.03 21.35
CA HIS A 246 -47.11 12.94 22.17
C HIS A 246 -45.58 12.86 22.01
N PRO A 247 -44.82 13.93 22.30
CA PRO A 247 -43.38 13.98 22.05
C PRO A 247 -42.59 12.93 22.86
N ASP A 248 -43.06 12.63 24.07
CA ASP A 248 -42.40 11.63 24.94
C ASP A 248 -42.43 10.20 24.35
N ASP A 249 -43.41 9.88 23.49
CA ASP A 249 -43.49 8.59 22.80
C ASP A 249 -42.42 8.44 21.71
N TYR A 250 -41.82 9.53 21.28
CA TYR A 250 -40.80 9.61 20.24
C TYR A 250 -39.39 9.82 20.80
N HIS A 251 -39.27 10.01 22.13
CA HIS A 251 -37.96 10.30 22.73
C HIS A 251 -36.96 9.18 22.52
N ASP A 252 -35.79 9.50 21.95
CA ASP A 252 -34.69 8.57 21.72
C ASP A 252 -33.31 9.10 22.17
N GLY A 253 -33.24 10.33 22.65
CA GLY A 253 -32.01 10.94 23.14
C GLY A 253 -30.97 11.24 22.06
N THR A 254 -31.35 11.26 20.79
CA THR A 254 -30.43 11.61 19.71
C THR A 254 -30.19 13.12 19.69
N TYR A 255 -29.02 13.52 19.19
CA TYR A 255 -28.65 14.93 19.05
C TYR A 255 -29.55 15.72 18.07
N ARG A 256 -30.36 15.02 17.29
CA ARG A 256 -31.32 15.62 16.33
C ARG A 256 -32.67 15.92 16.94
N GLU A 257 -32.98 15.29 18.06
CA GLU A 257 -34.26 15.49 18.74
C GLU A 257 -34.35 16.95 19.25
N PRO A 258 -35.39 17.72 18.85
CA PRO A 258 -35.56 19.06 19.30
C PRO A 258 -35.89 19.10 20.80
N ASP A 259 -35.37 20.11 21.48
CA ASP A 259 -35.83 20.42 22.84
C ASP A 259 -37.33 20.69 22.84
N ARG A 260 -38.02 20.44 23.96
CA ARG A 260 -39.48 20.65 24.05
C ARG A 260 -39.92 22.04 23.63
N ALA A 261 -39.08 23.08 23.84
CA ALA A 261 -39.34 24.45 23.43
C ALA A 261 -39.28 24.62 21.90
N ASP A 262 -38.52 23.79 21.22
CA ASP A 262 -38.26 23.88 19.77
C ASP A 262 -39.18 22.95 18.95
N ILE A 263 -39.96 22.06 19.60
CA ILE A 263 -40.92 21.19 18.91
C ILE A 263 -41.89 21.98 18.02
N PRO A 264 -42.48 23.12 18.45
CA PRO A 264 -43.34 23.89 17.55
C PRO A 264 -42.61 24.44 16.34
N VAL A 265 -41.34 24.82 16.46
CA VAL A 265 -40.53 25.32 15.34
C VAL A 265 -40.25 24.20 14.35
N TYR A 266 -39.90 23.01 14.85
CA TYR A 266 -39.67 21.80 14.03
C TYR A 266 -40.98 21.38 13.30
N HIS A 267 -42.09 21.34 14.02
CA HIS A 267 -43.42 21.03 13.45
C HIS A 267 -43.76 22.02 12.34
N ASP A 268 -43.73 23.33 12.61
CA ASP A 268 -44.11 24.38 11.67
C ASP A 268 -43.22 24.39 10.42
N PHE A 269 -41.96 24.05 10.57
CA PHE A 269 -41.01 23.92 9.44
C PHE A 269 -41.45 22.86 8.42
N TYR A 270 -41.73 21.64 8.84
CA TYR A 270 -42.13 20.58 7.94
C TYR A 270 -43.60 20.72 7.50
N PHE A 271 -44.45 21.22 8.38
CA PHE A 271 -45.88 21.46 8.11
C PHE A 271 -46.08 22.52 7.04
N ALA A 272 -45.31 23.60 7.08
CA ALA A 272 -45.30 24.64 6.05
C ALA A 272 -44.88 24.07 4.69
N GLN A 273 -43.83 23.26 4.65
CA GLN A 273 -43.38 22.62 3.39
C GLN A 273 -44.45 21.68 2.79
N ALA A 274 -45.09 20.86 3.63
CA ALA A 274 -46.18 19.99 3.20
C ALA A 274 -47.34 20.81 2.63
N THR A 275 -47.69 21.94 3.28
CA THR A 275 -48.73 22.86 2.82
C THR A 275 -48.38 23.48 1.46
N ALA A 276 -47.14 23.93 1.26
CA ALA A 276 -46.69 24.50 -0.02
C ALA A 276 -46.73 23.47 -1.17
N PHE A 277 -46.26 22.23 -0.94
CA PHE A 277 -46.36 21.17 -1.92
C PHE A 277 -47.81 20.84 -2.29
N ARG A 278 -48.68 20.80 -1.29
CA ARG A 278 -50.11 20.55 -1.51
C ARG A 278 -50.79 21.69 -2.28
N ALA A 279 -50.44 22.95 -1.98
CA ALA A 279 -50.88 24.10 -2.74
C ALA A 279 -50.50 23.97 -4.24
N ALA A 280 -49.23 23.60 -4.50
CA ALA A 280 -48.77 23.42 -5.85
C ALA A 280 -49.49 22.27 -6.57
N ALA A 281 -49.74 21.14 -5.89
CA ALA A 281 -50.48 20.01 -6.45
C ALA A 281 -51.93 20.38 -6.78
N TYR A 282 -52.64 21.05 -5.89
CA TYR A 282 -54.00 21.53 -6.19
C TYR A 282 -54.03 22.54 -7.33
N ALA A 283 -53.06 23.45 -7.41
CA ALA A 283 -52.96 24.39 -8.53
C ALA A 283 -52.78 23.67 -9.88
N THR A 284 -51.93 22.65 -9.92
CA THR A 284 -51.68 21.82 -11.13
C THR A 284 -52.92 21.03 -11.52
N GLN A 285 -53.72 20.51 -10.57
CA GLN A 285 -54.98 19.87 -10.81
C GLN A 285 -56.10 20.81 -11.33
N GLY A 286 -55.87 22.12 -11.29
CA GLY A 286 -56.90 23.12 -11.59
C GLY A 286 -57.86 23.39 -10.44
N ASN A 287 -57.64 22.83 -9.25
CA ASN A 287 -58.45 23.13 -8.05
C ASN A 287 -57.96 24.44 -7.38
N LEU A 288 -58.21 25.56 -8.07
CA LEU A 288 -57.69 26.87 -7.68
C LEU A 288 -58.20 27.33 -6.31
N ALA A 289 -59.42 26.93 -5.93
CA ALA A 289 -59.98 27.28 -4.64
C ALA A 289 -59.27 26.60 -3.45
N ALA A 290 -58.94 25.32 -3.61
CA ALA A 290 -58.14 24.59 -2.63
C ALA A 290 -56.70 25.12 -2.59
N ALA A 291 -56.06 25.33 -3.74
CA ALA A 291 -54.72 25.88 -3.84
C ALA A 291 -54.59 27.23 -3.13
N ARG A 292 -55.53 28.18 -3.29
CA ARG A 292 -55.53 29.47 -2.61
C ARG A 292 -55.62 29.32 -1.10
N ARG A 293 -56.50 28.45 -0.58
CA ARG A 293 -56.56 28.18 0.88
C ARG A 293 -55.24 27.66 1.43
N GLU A 294 -54.57 26.79 0.73
CA GLU A 294 -53.27 26.29 1.16
C GLU A 294 -52.16 27.35 1.10
N VAL A 295 -52.20 28.25 0.07
CA VAL A 295 -51.27 29.40 0.01
C VAL A 295 -51.51 30.33 1.18
N ASP A 296 -52.78 30.67 1.51
CA ASP A 296 -53.12 31.51 2.67
C ASP A 296 -52.69 30.86 3.98
N ALA A 297 -52.80 29.54 4.11
CA ALA A 297 -52.33 28.79 5.26
C ALA A 297 -50.80 28.80 5.36
N PHE A 298 -50.11 28.58 4.25
CA PHE A 298 -48.64 28.60 4.17
C PHE A 298 -48.06 29.96 4.62
N CYS A 299 -48.67 31.08 4.19
CA CYS A 299 -48.21 32.43 4.53
C CYS A 299 -48.26 32.74 6.02
N ARG A 300 -48.91 31.92 6.85
CA ARG A 300 -48.98 32.10 8.31
C ARG A 300 -47.74 31.53 9.03
N TYR A 301 -46.99 30.65 8.38
CA TYR A 301 -45.81 30.03 8.96
C TYR A 301 -44.57 30.92 8.77
N PRO A 302 -43.66 31.00 9.75
CA PRO A 302 -42.41 31.75 9.64
C PRO A 302 -41.57 31.32 8.41
N TYR A 303 -41.60 30.03 8.07
CA TYR A 303 -40.91 29.49 6.91
C TYR A 303 -41.25 30.19 5.59
N SER A 304 -42.48 30.68 5.45
CA SER A 304 -42.92 31.42 4.25
C SER A 304 -42.10 32.69 3.97
N SER A 305 -41.47 33.27 5.00
CA SER A 305 -40.62 34.47 4.90
C SER A 305 -39.15 34.14 4.58
N THR A 306 -38.78 32.88 4.57
CA THR A 306 -37.42 32.45 4.16
C THR A 306 -37.27 32.50 2.65
N LEU A 307 -36.02 32.52 2.15
CA LEU A 307 -35.72 32.43 0.72
C LEU A 307 -36.37 31.20 0.09
N ASP A 308 -36.19 30.00 0.70
CA ASP A 308 -36.79 28.77 0.22
C ASP A 308 -38.31 28.82 0.20
N GLY A 309 -38.93 29.36 1.22
CA GLY A 309 -40.40 29.55 1.31
C GLY A 309 -40.92 30.46 0.21
N ARG A 310 -40.24 31.58 -0.07
CA ARG A 310 -40.60 32.47 -1.18
C ARG A 310 -40.50 31.79 -2.53
N MET A 311 -39.40 31.07 -2.78
CA MET A 311 -39.20 30.34 -4.03
C MET A 311 -40.27 29.26 -4.25
N MET A 312 -40.64 28.51 -3.20
CA MET A 312 -41.68 27.48 -3.30
C MET A 312 -43.04 28.03 -3.65
N ILE A 313 -43.45 29.16 -3.08
CA ILE A 313 -44.81 29.69 -3.24
C ILE A 313 -44.97 30.52 -4.51
N ALA A 314 -43.92 31.20 -4.98
CA ALA A 314 -43.97 32.02 -6.19
C ALA A 314 -44.46 31.27 -7.40
N GLN A 315 -43.98 30.06 -7.66
CA GLN A 315 -44.40 29.21 -8.77
C GLN A 315 -45.91 28.84 -8.66
N THR A 316 -46.37 28.61 -7.42
CA THR A 316 -47.80 28.30 -7.18
C THR A 316 -48.69 29.49 -7.45
N GLN A 317 -48.27 30.70 -7.06
CA GLN A 317 -48.97 31.96 -7.39
C GLN A 317 -49.10 32.16 -8.89
N GLY A 318 -48.05 31.84 -9.66
CA GLY A 318 -48.11 31.87 -11.13
C GLY A 318 -49.15 30.89 -11.70
N ARG A 319 -49.22 29.67 -11.17
CA ARG A 319 -50.24 28.66 -11.58
C ARG A 319 -51.68 29.11 -11.20
N LEU A 320 -51.80 29.90 -10.16
CA LEU A 320 -53.09 30.53 -9.79
C LEU A 320 -53.47 31.73 -10.67
N GLY A 321 -52.59 32.13 -11.58
CA GLY A 321 -52.77 33.33 -12.42
C GLY A 321 -52.48 34.67 -11.66
N ASP A 322 -51.97 34.61 -10.46
CA ASP A 322 -51.61 35.78 -9.67
C ASP A 322 -50.18 36.23 -9.95
N TYR A 323 -49.94 36.67 -11.17
CA TYR A 323 -48.62 37.07 -11.63
C TYR A 323 -48.05 38.30 -10.95
N ALA A 324 -48.92 39.18 -10.42
CA ALA A 324 -48.51 40.38 -9.69
C ALA A 324 -47.87 39.99 -8.34
N THR A 325 -48.52 39.10 -7.59
CA THR A 325 -48.02 38.57 -6.34
C THR A 325 -46.78 37.71 -6.54
N MET A 326 -46.74 36.89 -7.62
CA MET A 326 -45.57 36.11 -8.00
C MET A 326 -44.33 37.01 -8.21
N LEU A 327 -44.47 38.13 -8.93
CA LEU A 327 -43.37 39.07 -9.15
C LEU A 327 -42.92 39.72 -7.84
N ALA A 328 -43.88 40.17 -6.99
CA ALA A 328 -43.56 40.74 -5.68
C ALA A 328 -42.82 39.72 -4.78
N THR A 329 -43.26 38.44 -4.80
CA THR A 329 -42.61 37.37 -4.04
C THR A 329 -41.18 37.13 -4.52
N TYR A 330 -40.92 37.19 -5.83
CA TYR A 330 -39.56 37.10 -6.36
C TYR A 330 -38.71 38.35 -6.03
N ASP A 331 -39.30 39.54 -5.94
CA ASP A 331 -38.59 40.74 -5.51
C ASP A 331 -38.13 40.64 -4.04
N GLU A 332 -38.98 40.08 -3.17
CA GLU A 332 -38.64 39.79 -1.78
C GLU A 332 -37.55 38.68 -1.69
N ALA A 333 -37.67 37.63 -2.50
CA ALA A 333 -36.64 36.57 -2.57
C ALA A 333 -35.28 37.14 -3.01
N GLU A 334 -35.26 38.06 -4.01
CA GLU A 334 -34.03 38.68 -4.47
C GLU A 334 -33.37 39.56 -3.38
N GLN A 335 -34.17 40.26 -2.58
CA GLN A 335 -33.65 41.04 -1.45
C GLN A 335 -32.98 40.15 -0.39
N LEU A 336 -33.57 38.97 -0.11
CA LEU A 336 -32.95 37.98 0.77
C LEU A 336 -31.64 37.44 0.20
N MET A 337 -31.59 37.22 -1.12
CA MET A 337 -30.38 36.75 -1.81
C MET A 337 -29.26 37.79 -1.91
N MET A 338 -29.60 39.10 -1.90
CA MET A 338 -28.59 40.17 -1.95
C MET A 338 -27.68 40.22 -0.71
N SER A 339 -28.09 39.57 0.37
CA SER A 339 -27.25 39.40 1.56
C SER A 339 -26.21 38.28 1.39
N GLU A 340 -26.34 37.42 0.35
CA GLU A 340 -25.40 36.35 0.03
C GLU A 340 -24.32 36.83 -0.96
N ALA A 341 -23.07 36.54 -0.67
CA ALA A 341 -21.91 37.01 -1.47
C ALA A 341 -21.86 36.44 -2.89
N ASP A 342 -22.55 35.33 -3.16
CA ASP A 342 -22.52 34.64 -4.46
C ASP A 342 -23.73 34.98 -5.31
N THR A 343 -23.50 35.72 -6.40
CA THR A 343 -24.53 36.16 -7.34
C THR A 343 -24.85 35.18 -8.45
N LEU A 344 -24.00 34.18 -8.67
CA LEU A 344 -24.12 33.16 -9.72
C LEU A 344 -24.61 31.84 -9.12
N ASN A 345 -25.93 31.64 -9.05
CA ASN A 345 -26.50 30.43 -8.51
C ASN A 345 -27.80 30.02 -9.25
N GLU A 346 -28.17 28.75 -9.15
CA GLU A 346 -29.32 28.15 -9.82
C GLU A 346 -30.65 28.79 -9.35
N ARG A 347 -30.78 29.13 -8.07
CA ARG A 347 -31.99 29.75 -7.53
C ARG A 347 -32.30 31.11 -8.20
N ARG A 348 -31.25 31.89 -8.49
CA ARG A 348 -31.39 33.13 -9.22
C ARG A 348 -31.78 32.92 -10.67
N ALA A 349 -31.25 31.89 -11.31
CA ALA A 349 -31.68 31.51 -12.65
C ALA A 349 -33.16 31.10 -12.67
N GLU A 350 -33.61 30.24 -11.75
CA GLU A 350 -35.02 29.84 -11.60
C GLU A 350 -35.94 31.08 -11.37
N MET A 351 -35.50 31.99 -10.54
CA MET A 351 -36.25 33.24 -10.27
C MET A 351 -36.38 34.11 -11.53
N LEU A 352 -35.29 34.26 -12.31
CA LEU A 352 -35.33 34.99 -13.59
C LEU A 352 -36.30 34.33 -14.59
N HIS A 353 -36.28 32.97 -14.65
CA HIS A 353 -37.22 32.24 -15.51
C HIS A 353 -38.67 32.46 -15.08
N GLY A 354 -38.98 32.34 -13.79
CA GLY A 354 -40.34 32.57 -13.28
C GLY A 354 -40.79 34.02 -13.47
N ARG A 355 -39.90 35.00 -13.33
CA ARG A 355 -40.20 36.40 -13.68
C ARG A 355 -40.50 36.60 -15.14
N ALA A 356 -39.75 35.92 -16.03
CA ALA A 356 -40.02 35.96 -17.47
C ALA A 356 -41.41 35.41 -17.78
N GLU A 357 -41.78 34.25 -17.20
CA GLU A 357 -43.12 33.66 -17.34
C GLU A 357 -44.23 34.62 -16.87
N ALA A 358 -44.05 35.20 -15.67
CA ALA A 358 -45.03 36.15 -15.11
C ALA A 358 -45.19 37.41 -15.97
N ALA A 359 -44.07 37.95 -16.47
CA ALA A 359 -44.08 39.13 -17.33
C ALA A 359 -44.75 38.82 -18.70
N LEU A 360 -44.44 37.63 -19.27
CA LEU A 360 -45.06 37.17 -20.52
C LEU A 360 -46.58 37.03 -20.34
N ALA A 361 -47.03 36.33 -19.32
CA ALA A 361 -48.43 36.12 -19.03
C ALA A 361 -49.20 37.45 -18.71
N SER A 362 -48.49 38.45 -18.20
CA SER A 362 -49.01 39.81 -17.93
C SER A 362 -48.95 40.73 -19.16
N GLY A 363 -48.53 40.23 -20.33
CA GLY A 363 -48.39 40.98 -21.57
C GLY A 363 -47.22 41.99 -21.60
N ARG A 364 -46.28 41.92 -20.65
CA ARG A 364 -45.13 42.79 -20.54
C ARG A 364 -43.93 42.25 -21.35
N LEU A 365 -44.08 42.24 -22.67
CA LEU A 365 -43.14 41.55 -23.55
C LEU A 365 -41.68 42.02 -23.44
N ALA A 366 -41.45 43.31 -23.29
CA ALA A 366 -40.11 43.85 -23.15
C ALA A 366 -39.41 43.37 -21.85
N GLN A 367 -40.16 43.31 -20.74
CA GLN A 367 -39.66 42.81 -19.46
C GLN A 367 -39.45 41.29 -19.50
N ALA A 368 -40.35 40.57 -20.12
CA ALA A 368 -40.20 39.13 -20.31
C ALA A 368 -38.91 38.80 -21.10
N TYR A 369 -38.64 39.55 -22.19
CA TYR A 369 -37.44 39.40 -22.97
C TYR A 369 -36.15 39.73 -22.15
N ASP A 370 -36.17 40.79 -21.36
CA ASP A 370 -35.01 41.12 -20.48
C ASP A 370 -34.75 40.02 -19.49
N TYR A 371 -35.78 39.54 -18.77
CA TYR A 371 -35.61 38.45 -17.81
C TYR A 371 -35.16 37.15 -18.48
N LEU A 372 -35.67 36.79 -19.64
CA LEU A 372 -35.29 35.59 -20.37
C LEU A 372 -33.84 35.69 -20.86
N SER A 373 -33.43 36.84 -21.39
CA SER A 373 -32.07 37.10 -21.83
C SER A 373 -31.06 36.96 -20.68
N ARG A 374 -31.41 37.50 -19.51
CA ARG A 374 -30.59 37.38 -18.28
C ARG A 374 -30.58 35.97 -17.75
N TYR A 375 -31.70 35.23 -17.82
CA TYR A 375 -31.76 33.82 -17.51
C TYR A 375 -30.83 32.99 -18.39
N GLU A 376 -30.91 33.18 -19.71
CA GLU A 376 -30.08 32.47 -20.70
C GLU A 376 -28.57 32.73 -20.46
N ALA A 377 -28.22 34.00 -20.24
CA ALA A 377 -26.85 34.39 -19.93
C ALA A 377 -26.36 33.74 -18.62
N MET A 378 -27.21 33.70 -17.58
CA MET A 378 -26.88 33.08 -16.30
C MET A 378 -26.75 31.57 -16.42
N LYS A 379 -27.64 30.90 -17.15
CA LYS A 379 -27.56 29.45 -17.40
C LYS A 379 -26.30 29.08 -18.17
N SER A 380 -25.91 29.89 -19.16
CA SER A 380 -24.66 29.70 -19.87
C SER A 380 -23.45 29.83 -18.93
N GLN A 381 -23.42 30.85 -18.09
CA GLN A 381 -22.34 31.04 -17.11
C GLN A 381 -22.28 29.92 -16.09
N LEU A 382 -23.45 29.45 -15.59
CA LEU A 382 -23.51 28.31 -14.67
C LEU A 382 -22.99 27.02 -15.35
N SER A 383 -23.41 26.77 -16.59
CA SER A 383 -22.92 25.62 -17.36
C SER A 383 -21.41 25.69 -17.58
N ASP A 384 -20.90 26.85 -17.99
CA ASP A 384 -19.47 27.06 -18.19
C ASP A 384 -18.68 26.90 -16.87
N SER A 385 -19.25 27.41 -15.76
CA SER A 385 -18.66 27.27 -14.43
C SER A 385 -18.62 25.80 -14.00
N LEU A 386 -19.72 25.06 -14.20
CA LEU A 386 -19.79 23.64 -13.91
C LEU A 386 -18.77 22.83 -14.74
N LEU A 387 -18.65 23.14 -16.05
CA LEU A 387 -17.67 22.48 -16.91
C LEU A 387 -16.23 22.78 -16.46
N ARG A 388 -15.94 24.04 -16.09
CA ARG A 388 -14.62 24.41 -15.56
C ARG A 388 -14.33 23.75 -14.22
N SER A 389 -15.32 23.71 -13.33
CA SER A 389 -15.22 23.03 -12.03
C SER A 389 -14.94 21.55 -12.22
N LYS A 390 -15.70 20.86 -13.07
CA LYS A 390 -15.45 19.45 -13.42
C LYS A 390 -14.05 19.26 -14.02
N ALA A 391 -13.67 20.09 -15.00
CA ALA A 391 -12.35 20.01 -15.63
C ALA A 391 -11.22 20.22 -14.61
N HIS A 392 -11.39 21.18 -13.69
CA HIS A 392 -10.42 21.41 -12.61
C HIS A 392 -10.31 20.21 -11.68
N LEU A 393 -11.44 19.67 -11.23
CA LEU A 393 -11.48 18.51 -10.34
C LEU A 393 -10.85 17.27 -11.01
N TYR A 394 -11.19 17.00 -12.27
CA TYR A 394 -10.59 15.91 -13.03
C TYR A 394 -9.07 16.11 -13.22
N ALA A 395 -8.62 17.33 -13.48
CA ALA A 395 -7.19 17.63 -13.60
C ALA A 395 -6.44 17.35 -12.29
N VAL A 396 -7.01 17.74 -11.15
CA VAL A 396 -6.44 17.46 -9.83
C VAL A 396 -6.47 15.97 -9.52
N ARG A 397 -7.56 15.27 -9.80
CA ARG A 397 -7.67 13.81 -9.63
C ARG A 397 -6.65 13.05 -10.50
N TYR A 398 -6.49 13.47 -11.76
CA TYR A 398 -5.51 12.88 -12.67
C TYR A 398 -4.09 13.09 -12.15
N HIS A 399 -3.76 14.30 -11.73
CA HIS A 399 -2.42 14.62 -11.22
C HIS A 399 -2.12 13.86 -9.91
N THR A 400 -3.09 13.75 -9.00
CA THR A 400 -2.93 12.92 -7.79
C THR A 400 -2.75 11.44 -8.12
N LEU A 401 -3.51 10.90 -9.07
CA LEU A 401 -3.36 9.52 -9.51
C LEU A 401 -1.99 9.26 -10.14
N GLU A 402 -1.51 10.20 -10.97
CA GLU A 402 -0.16 10.13 -11.58
C GLU A 402 0.92 10.12 -10.49
N LEU A 403 0.80 10.99 -9.48
CA LEU A 403 1.72 11.05 -8.34
C LEU A 403 1.69 9.75 -7.52
N GLU A 404 0.50 9.21 -7.25
CA GLU A 404 0.35 7.93 -6.54
C GLU A 404 0.96 6.77 -7.31
N THR A 405 0.73 6.70 -8.62
CA THR A 405 1.33 5.66 -9.46
C THR A 405 2.86 5.78 -9.52
N ALA A 406 3.39 7.01 -9.54
CA ALA A 406 4.84 7.26 -9.47
C ALA A 406 5.43 6.82 -8.13
N LEU A 407 4.76 7.15 -7.01
CA LEU A 407 5.15 6.72 -5.67
C LEU A 407 5.08 5.18 -5.49
N GLN A 408 4.05 4.54 -6.04
CA GLN A 408 3.96 3.08 -6.03
C GLN A 408 5.09 2.44 -6.84
N LYS A 409 5.40 2.96 -8.03
CA LYS A 409 6.54 2.50 -8.83
C LYS A 409 7.86 2.65 -8.06
N GLU A 410 8.08 3.79 -7.41
CA GLU A 410 9.26 4.01 -6.58
C GLU A 410 9.33 3.01 -5.41
N ARG A 411 8.20 2.74 -4.72
CA ARG A 411 8.13 1.72 -3.66
C ARG A 411 8.48 0.33 -4.17
N ILE A 412 7.93 -0.06 -5.33
CA ILE A 412 8.23 -1.35 -5.96
C ILE A 412 9.72 -1.46 -6.31
N ILE A 413 10.31 -0.41 -6.89
CA ILE A 413 11.74 -0.36 -7.21
C ILE A 413 12.59 -0.49 -5.93
N ARG A 414 12.20 0.20 -4.85
CA ARG A 414 12.90 0.16 -3.56
C ARG A 414 12.84 -1.23 -2.93
N ILE A 415 11.66 -1.89 -2.96
CA ILE A 415 11.50 -3.28 -2.49
C ILE A 415 12.32 -4.24 -3.34
N LYS A 416 12.29 -4.09 -4.67
CA LYS A 416 13.09 -4.90 -5.60
C LYS A 416 14.59 -4.77 -5.34
N ASN A 417 15.08 -3.54 -5.14
CA ASN A 417 16.49 -3.28 -4.82
C ASN A 417 16.87 -3.88 -3.46
N LEU A 418 16.01 -3.78 -2.45
CA LEU A 418 16.21 -4.43 -1.16
C LEU A 418 16.32 -5.94 -1.31
N PHE A 419 15.41 -6.56 -2.07
CA PHE A 419 15.42 -8.00 -2.33
C PHE A 419 16.70 -8.42 -3.05
N VAL A 420 17.13 -7.70 -4.09
CA VAL A 420 18.40 -7.97 -4.80
C VAL A 420 19.59 -7.89 -3.85
N ASN A 421 19.65 -6.86 -3.01
CA ASN A 421 20.74 -6.71 -2.02
C ASN A 421 20.76 -7.86 -1.00
N VAL A 422 19.60 -8.32 -0.54
CA VAL A 422 19.48 -9.49 0.35
C VAL A 422 19.99 -10.77 -0.35
N VAL A 423 19.59 -10.97 -1.61
CA VAL A 423 20.07 -12.13 -2.40
C VAL A 423 21.58 -12.08 -2.59
N ILE A 424 22.14 -10.92 -2.95
CA ILE A 424 23.60 -10.74 -3.07
C ILE A 424 24.29 -11.01 -1.74
N GLY A 425 23.75 -10.51 -0.64
CA GLY A 425 24.27 -10.76 0.71
C GLY A 425 24.26 -12.26 1.06
N MET A 426 23.18 -12.97 0.75
CA MET A 426 23.11 -14.43 0.95
C MET A 426 24.13 -15.18 0.08
N LEU A 427 24.27 -14.83 -1.20
CA LEU A 427 25.26 -15.43 -2.09
C LEU A 427 26.69 -15.18 -1.58
N PHE A 428 26.97 -13.98 -1.12
CA PHE A 428 28.26 -13.65 -0.51
C PHE A 428 28.53 -14.49 0.75
N PHE A 429 27.54 -14.63 1.63
CA PHE A 429 27.64 -15.47 2.82
C PHE A 429 27.88 -16.93 2.46
N PHE A 430 27.16 -17.48 1.47
CA PHE A 430 27.39 -18.83 0.99
C PHE A 430 28.78 -19.01 0.38
N ALA A 431 29.27 -18.03 -0.37
CA ALA A 431 30.62 -18.07 -0.93
C ALA A 431 31.69 -18.09 0.19
N VAL A 432 31.55 -17.26 1.21
CA VAL A 432 32.47 -17.24 2.38
C VAL A 432 32.40 -18.56 3.14
N ALA A 433 31.18 -19.10 3.37
CA ALA A 433 31.00 -20.38 4.03
C ALA A 433 31.61 -21.53 3.22
N LEU A 434 31.47 -21.52 1.89
CA LEU A 434 32.09 -22.50 0.99
C LEU A 434 33.62 -22.44 1.07
N VAL A 435 34.21 -21.24 1.01
CA VAL A 435 35.66 -21.05 1.14
C VAL A 435 36.15 -21.56 2.50
N ALA A 436 35.44 -21.22 3.58
CA ALA A 436 35.78 -21.73 4.92
C ALA A 436 35.67 -23.25 5.01
N TYR A 437 34.65 -23.85 4.41
CA TYR A 437 34.47 -25.30 4.33
C TYR A 437 35.60 -25.97 3.54
N LEU A 438 35.95 -25.43 2.37
CA LEU A 438 37.07 -25.95 1.56
C LEU A 438 38.40 -25.82 2.28
N TYR A 439 38.62 -24.69 2.97
CA TYR A 439 39.82 -24.50 3.80
C TYR A 439 39.91 -25.54 4.93
N ARG A 440 38.80 -25.78 5.63
CA ARG A 440 38.70 -26.80 6.68
C ARG A 440 38.95 -28.20 6.13
N GLN A 441 38.38 -28.56 4.98
CA GLN A 441 38.59 -29.84 4.29
C GLN A 441 40.06 -30.03 3.90
N ARG A 442 40.68 -28.98 3.35
CA ARG A 442 42.11 -29.00 2.98
C ARG A 442 43.00 -29.23 4.19
N ARG A 443 42.69 -28.60 5.33
CA ARG A 443 43.42 -28.77 6.60
C ARG A 443 43.29 -30.22 7.11
N ILE A 444 42.09 -30.77 7.14
CA ILE A 444 41.85 -32.16 7.57
C ILE A 444 42.58 -33.13 6.67
N LEU A 445 42.57 -32.91 5.34
CA LEU A 445 43.26 -33.75 4.39
C LEU A 445 44.78 -33.70 4.61
N SER A 446 45.34 -32.51 4.83
CA SER A 446 46.79 -32.38 5.11
C SER A 446 47.21 -33.07 6.41
N GLU A 447 46.40 -33.02 7.46
CA GLU A 447 46.63 -33.74 8.72
C GLU A 447 46.60 -35.29 8.48
N LYS A 448 45.63 -35.77 7.75
CA LYS A 448 45.55 -37.20 7.40
C LYS A 448 46.75 -37.64 6.57
N ASN A 449 47.17 -36.85 5.59
CA ASN A 449 48.37 -37.16 4.79
C ASN A 449 49.63 -37.15 5.64
N ARG A 450 49.79 -36.22 6.59
CA ARG A 450 50.92 -36.17 7.53
C ARG A 450 50.99 -37.45 8.40
N ILE A 451 49.82 -37.92 8.89
CA ILE A 451 49.75 -39.16 9.67
C ILE A 451 50.13 -40.36 8.79
N LEU A 452 49.67 -40.39 7.53
CA LEU A 452 50.01 -41.45 6.57
C LEU A 452 51.51 -41.48 6.30
N VAL A 453 52.14 -40.33 6.03
CA VAL A 453 53.58 -40.26 5.81
C VAL A 453 54.37 -40.76 7.03
N ARG A 454 53.96 -40.34 8.24
CA ARG A 454 54.58 -40.80 9.49
C ARG A 454 54.48 -42.33 9.63
N LYS A 455 53.31 -42.92 9.39
CA LYS A 455 53.10 -44.37 9.41
C LYS A 455 53.98 -45.11 8.37
N VAL A 456 54.12 -44.53 7.17
CA VAL A 456 54.99 -45.10 6.12
C VAL A 456 56.46 -45.06 6.56
N VAL A 457 56.89 -43.94 7.13
CA VAL A 457 58.28 -43.80 7.63
C VAL A 457 58.57 -44.80 8.77
N ASP A 458 57.65 -44.89 9.74
CA ASP A 458 57.79 -45.82 10.88
C ASP A 458 57.82 -47.28 10.41
N ALA A 459 56.95 -47.62 9.43
CA ALA A 459 56.96 -48.99 8.84
C ALA A 459 58.24 -49.30 8.08
N GLN A 460 58.86 -48.32 7.41
CA GLN A 460 60.14 -48.50 6.72
C GLN A 460 61.31 -48.66 7.71
N GLU A 461 61.27 -47.87 8.81
CA GLU A 461 62.28 -47.96 9.85
C GLU A 461 62.23 -49.32 10.58
N TYR A 462 61.01 -49.80 10.86
CA TYR A 462 60.77 -51.14 11.41
C TYR A 462 61.27 -52.24 10.47
N LYS A 463 60.97 -52.15 9.17
CA LYS A 463 61.51 -53.13 8.15
C LYS A 463 63.03 -53.08 8.13
N ARG A 464 63.62 -51.87 8.18
CA ARG A 464 65.12 -51.76 8.17
C ARG A 464 65.74 -52.35 9.44
N LEU A 465 65.14 -52.10 10.60
CA LEU A 465 65.64 -52.69 11.87
C LEU A 465 65.55 -54.24 11.83
N TYR A 466 64.40 -54.74 11.30
CA TYR A 466 64.18 -56.14 11.14
C TYR A 466 65.24 -56.79 10.23
N HIS A 467 65.56 -56.18 9.09
CA HIS A 467 66.63 -56.67 8.19
C HIS A 467 68.04 -56.60 8.78
N VAL A 468 68.33 -55.54 9.56
CA VAL A 468 69.63 -55.43 10.26
C VAL A 468 69.78 -56.52 11.33
N LEU A 469 68.74 -56.75 12.13
CA LEU A 469 68.75 -57.82 13.14
C LEU A 469 68.83 -59.21 12.53
N LYS A 470 68.16 -59.45 11.40
CA LYS A 470 68.23 -60.71 10.67
C LYS A 470 69.59 -60.90 10.01
N GLY A 471 70.24 -59.84 9.47
CA GLY A 471 71.58 -59.86 8.90
C GLY A 471 72.66 -60.12 9.94
N GLN A 472 72.54 -59.62 11.15
CA GLN A 472 73.49 -59.93 12.27
C GLN A 472 73.42 -61.38 12.69
N ARG A 473 72.26 -62.04 12.60
CA ARG A 473 72.12 -63.48 12.93
C ARG A 473 72.75 -64.39 11.88
N ASN A 474 72.81 -63.95 10.59
CA ASN A 474 73.37 -64.72 9.49
C ASN A 474 74.85 -64.40 9.18
N GLY A 475 75.49 -63.46 9.83
CA GLY A 475 76.84 -62.99 9.59
C GLY A 475 77.95 -63.89 10.19
N MET A 476 77.61 -65.04 10.78
CA MET A 476 78.58 -65.96 11.38
C MET A 476 78.92 -67.16 10.55
N ALA A 477 78.64 -67.13 9.23
CA ALA A 477 79.08 -68.24 8.31
C ALA A 477 79.73 -67.62 7.09
N LYS A 478 81.08 -67.45 7.12
CA LYS A 478 81.86 -67.10 5.94
C LYS A 478 82.94 -68.14 5.67
N ALA A 479 83.06 -68.39 4.42
CA ALA A 479 84.15 -68.98 3.60
C ALA A 479 84.00 -70.46 3.34
N ASP A 480 83.78 -70.84 2.10
CA ASP A 480 84.62 -71.44 1.14
C ASP A 480 83.81 -72.05 -0.02
N ASP A 481 84.32 -71.84 -1.26
CA ASP A 481 84.16 -72.48 -2.52
C ASP A 481 82.83 -72.41 -3.32
N ASP A 482 82.92 -71.87 -4.56
CA ASP A 482 81.86 -71.70 -5.55
C ASP A 482 81.09 -72.99 -5.96
N ALA A 483 81.72 -74.13 -5.93
CA ALA A 483 81.06 -75.41 -6.23
C ALA A 483 80.18 -75.90 -5.06
N MET A 484 80.54 -75.61 -3.81
CA MET A 484 79.72 -75.90 -2.65
C MET A 484 78.60 -74.83 -2.48
N ALA A 485 78.76 -73.65 -3.06
CA ALA A 485 77.72 -72.57 -2.97
C ALA A 485 76.48 -72.98 -3.79
N GLN A 486 76.62 -73.56 -4.97
CA GLN A 486 75.48 -73.99 -5.81
C GLN A 486 74.72 -75.17 -5.17
N GLN A 487 75.38 -76.12 -4.57
CA GLN A 487 74.77 -77.24 -3.85
C GLN A 487 74.09 -76.80 -2.57
N ARG A 488 74.56 -75.71 -1.95
CA ARG A 488 73.91 -75.08 -0.82
C ARG A 488 72.62 -74.31 -1.21
N LEU A 489 72.63 -73.64 -2.38
CA LEU A 489 71.44 -72.92 -2.86
C LEU A 489 70.34 -73.95 -3.24
N ASP A 490 70.66 -75.10 -3.74
CA ASP A 490 69.70 -76.15 -4.06
C ASP A 490 69.11 -76.83 -2.80
N ALA A 491 69.80 -76.81 -1.70
CA ALA A 491 69.38 -77.39 -0.42
C ALA A 491 68.51 -76.44 0.43
N LEU A 492 68.45 -75.13 0.11
CA LEU A 492 67.67 -74.14 0.85
C LEU A 492 66.14 -74.35 0.69
N SER A 493 65.41 -74.12 1.73
CA SER A 493 63.93 -74.00 1.62
C SER A 493 63.54 -72.83 0.73
N ASP A 494 62.31 -72.78 0.27
CA ASP A 494 61.79 -71.70 -0.59
C ASP A 494 61.89 -70.33 0.11
N SER A 495 61.69 -70.25 1.44
CA SER A 495 61.80 -68.99 2.24
C SER A 495 63.30 -68.58 2.41
N GLU A 496 64.20 -69.52 2.68
CA GLU A 496 65.63 -69.22 2.85
C GLU A 496 66.27 -68.80 1.53
N LEU A 497 65.87 -69.42 0.40
CA LEU A 497 66.28 -68.99 -0.90
C LEU A 497 65.78 -67.59 -1.27
N PHE A 498 64.50 -67.25 -0.95
CA PHE A 498 64.00 -65.88 -1.11
C PHE A 498 64.79 -64.88 -0.27
N ASP A 499 65.03 -65.21 1.00
CA ASP A 499 65.79 -64.34 1.90
C ASP A 499 67.20 -64.07 1.34
N HIS A 500 67.90 -65.09 0.88
CA HIS A 500 69.23 -65.00 0.25
C HIS A 500 69.21 -64.13 -1.02
N ILE A 501 68.29 -64.39 -1.93
CA ILE A 501 68.10 -63.56 -3.15
C ILE A 501 67.78 -62.12 -2.77
N SER A 502 66.84 -61.89 -1.83
CA SER A 502 66.42 -60.55 -1.36
C SER A 502 67.62 -59.80 -0.77
N GLU A 503 68.45 -60.43 0.04
CA GLU A 503 69.67 -59.83 0.62
C GLU A 503 70.70 -59.46 -0.46
N VAL A 504 70.98 -60.31 -1.42
CA VAL A 504 71.92 -59.99 -2.49
C VAL A 504 71.40 -58.89 -3.39
N VAL A 505 70.08 -58.93 -3.80
CA VAL A 505 69.47 -57.86 -4.60
C VAL A 505 69.54 -56.50 -3.91
N ARG A 506 69.38 -56.47 -2.58
CA ARG A 506 69.47 -55.21 -1.80
C ARG A 506 70.92 -54.77 -1.58
N ARG A 507 71.82 -55.67 -1.23
CA ARG A 507 73.25 -55.42 -0.96
C ARG A 507 73.97 -54.92 -2.19
N GLU A 508 73.84 -55.63 -3.29
CA GLU A 508 74.47 -55.32 -4.57
C GLU A 508 73.70 -54.26 -5.38
N ARG A 509 72.59 -53.77 -4.84
CA ARG A 509 71.70 -52.78 -5.50
C ARG A 509 71.22 -53.16 -6.89
N LEU A 510 71.00 -54.43 -7.16
CA LEU A 510 70.62 -54.96 -8.46
C LEU A 510 69.27 -54.35 -8.90
N PHE A 511 68.42 -53.98 -7.99
CA PHE A 511 67.14 -53.34 -8.26
C PHE A 511 67.25 -51.96 -8.96
N LEU A 512 68.43 -51.33 -8.95
CA LEU A 512 68.68 -50.09 -9.68
C LEU A 512 68.80 -50.29 -11.18
N ASN A 513 69.13 -51.47 -11.60
CA ASN A 513 69.17 -51.84 -13.03
C ASN A 513 67.73 -51.88 -13.57
N PRO A 514 67.36 -51.04 -14.56
CA PRO A 514 66.00 -51.03 -15.12
C PRO A 514 65.53 -52.39 -15.67
N VAL A 515 66.45 -53.23 -16.06
CA VAL A 515 66.24 -54.57 -16.66
C VAL A 515 66.32 -55.69 -15.60
N CYS A 516 66.35 -55.36 -14.30
CA CYS A 516 66.34 -56.39 -13.25
C CYS A 516 64.96 -57.08 -13.23
N ASP A 517 64.91 -58.18 -13.93
CA ASP A 517 63.73 -59.04 -14.13
C ASP A 517 63.98 -60.49 -13.64
N ARG A 518 63.01 -61.33 -13.92
CA ARG A 518 63.06 -62.75 -13.55
C ARG A 518 64.27 -63.47 -14.18
N GLN A 519 64.55 -63.21 -15.46
CA GLN A 519 65.63 -63.86 -16.17
C GLN A 519 66.98 -63.41 -15.59
N THR A 520 67.13 -62.12 -15.30
CA THR A 520 68.37 -61.60 -14.67
C THR A 520 68.70 -62.31 -13.35
N LEU A 521 67.69 -62.63 -12.53
CA LEU A 521 67.92 -63.37 -11.28
C LEU A 521 68.16 -64.85 -11.51
N VAL A 522 67.53 -65.47 -12.48
CA VAL A 522 67.79 -66.85 -12.89
C VAL A 522 69.27 -67.01 -13.31
N ASP A 523 69.73 -66.13 -14.18
CA ASP A 523 71.08 -66.16 -14.71
C ASP A 523 72.15 -65.91 -13.64
N LEU A 524 71.86 -64.94 -12.72
CA LEU A 524 72.78 -64.53 -11.65
C LEU A 524 72.95 -65.61 -10.58
N PHE A 525 71.85 -66.25 -10.16
CA PHE A 525 71.90 -67.30 -9.12
C PHE A 525 72.01 -68.72 -9.68
N HIS A 526 72.10 -68.87 -10.96
CA HIS A 526 72.17 -70.15 -11.69
C HIS A 526 71.12 -71.17 -11.23
N ILE A 527 69.90 -70.75 -10.99
CA ILE A 527 68.77 -71.58 -10.55
C ILE A 527 67.67 -71.62 -11.63
N SER A 528 66.89 -72.73 -11.64
CA SER A 528 65.82 -72.82 -12.59
C SER A 528 64.68 -71.79 -12.35
N GLU A 529 64.02 -71.33 -13.41
CA GLU A 529 62.85 -70.43 -13.29
C GLU A 529 61.79 -70.98 -12.37
N LYS A 530 61.53 -72.26 -12.35
CA LYS A 530 60.54 -72.91 -11.47
C LYS A 530 60.96 -72.76 -10.01
N ARG A 531 62.24 -72.93 -9.71
CA ARG A 531 62.81 -72.80 -8.35
C ARG A 531 62.73 -71.34 -7.87
N LEU A 532 63.08 -70.37 -8.72
CA LEU A 532 62.93 -68.94 -8.44
C LEU A 532 61.47 -68.59 -8.22
N GLY A 533 60.56 -69.08 -9.10
CA GLY A 533 59.12 -68.84 -8.94
C GLY A 533 58.54 -69.37 -7.64
N ALA A 534 59.02 -70.58 -7.20
CA ALA A 534 58.60 -71.16 -5.92
C ALA A 534 59.10 -70.29 -4.69
N ALA A 535 60.35 -69.84 -4.73
CA ALA A 535 60.91 -68.98 -3.71
C ALA A 535 60.09 -67.66 -3.52
N PHE A 536 59.64 -67.06 -4.61
CA PHE A 536 58.84 -65.84 -4.53
C PHE A 536 57.38 -66.11 -4.15
N SER A 537 56.76 -67.16 -4.71
CA SER A 537 55.32 -67.41 -4.52
C SER A 537 54.97 -68.12 -3.22
N LYS A 538 55.88 -69.01 -2.73
CA LYS A 538 55.69 -69.89 -1.57
C LYS A 538 56.57 -69.40 -0.37
N GLY A 539 57.77 -68.92 -0.68
CA GLY A 539 58.79 -68.55 0.30
C GLY A 539 58.69 -67.09 0.75
N SER A 540 57.83 -66.26 0.12
CA SER A 540 57.68 -64.84 0.45
C SER A 540 56.23 -64.32 0.37
N SER A 541 56.00 -63.09 0.80
CA SER A 541 54.70 -62.34 0.60
C SER A 541 54.56 -61.80 -0.81
N TYR A 542 55.59 -61.99 -1.71
CA TYR A 542 55.55 -61.41 -3.04
C TYR A 542 55.07 -62.46 -4.06
N ARG A 543 54.18 -61.99 -4.95
CA ARG A 543 53.64 -62.90 -6.01
C ARG A 543 54.57 -63.08 -7.19
N SER A 544 55.56 -62.17 -7.34
CA SER A 544 56.49 -62.22 -8.50
C SER A 544 57.77 -61.44 -8.20
N VAL A 545 58.83 -61.69 -8.94
CA VAL A 545 60.09 -60.93 -8.94
C VAL A 545 59.80 -59.46 -9.21
N ALA A 546 58.95 -59.15 -10.19
CA ALA A 546 58.64 -57.80 -10.56
C ALA A 546 57.97 -57.03 -9.41
N SER A 547 57.07 -57.66 -8.62
CA SER A 547 56.43 -56.98 -7.44
C SER A 547 57.42 -56.69 -6.34
N PHE A 548 58.37 -57.61 -6.07
CA PHE A 548 59.44 -57.44 -5.13
C PHE A 548 60.40 -56.32 -5.56
N VAL A 549 60.93 -56.33 -6.78
CA VAL A 549 61.82 -55.29 -7.29
C VAL A 549 61.19 -53.94 -7.27
N ARG A 550 59.89 -53.88 -7.68
CA ARG A 550 59.11 -52.63 -7.63
C ARG A 550 59.06 -52.04 -6.17
N ASP A 551 58.74 -52.89 -5.20
CA ASP A 551 58.61 -52.41 -3.78
C ASP A 551 60.00 -52.01 -3.21
N VAL A 552 61.09 -52.71 -3.54
CA VAL A 552 62.46 -52.32 -3.15
C VAL A 552 62.84 -50.96 -3.81
N ARG A 553 62.49 -50.76 -5.08
CA ARG A 553 62.70 -49.49 -5.78
C ARG A 553 61.90 -48.33 -5.08
N LEU A 554 60.64 -48.57 -4.70
CA LEU A 554 59.81 -47.60 -3.99
C LEU A 554 60.36 -47.26 -2.60
N GLU A 555 60.85 -48.30 -1.85
CA GLU A 555 61.50 -48.07 -0.56
C GLU A 555 62.75 -47.17 -0.70
N TYR A 556 63.56 -47.42 -1.74
CA TYR A 556 64.77 -46.63 -2.01
C TYR A 556 64.41 -45.19 -2.47
N ALA A 557 63.37 -45.06 -3.33
CA ALA A 557 62.87 -43.73 -3.72
C ALA A 557 62.37 -42.92 -2.56
N CYS A 558 61.68 -43.51 -1.57
CA CYS A 558 61.29 -42.82 -0.33
C CYS A 558 62.53 -42.31 0.43
N GLN A 559 63.63 -43.05 0.46
CA GLN A 559 64.86 -42.58 1.09
C GLN A 559 65.46 -41.38 0.35
N LEU A 560 65.48 -41.40 -0.97
CA LEU A 560 65.96 -40.29 -1.80
C LEU A 560 65.08 -39.06 -1.68
N LEU A 561 63.77 -39.22 -1.66
CA LEU A 561 62.81 -38.14 -1.48
C LEU A 561 63.01 -37.39 -0.13
N ARG A 562 63.44 -38.13 0.90
CA ARG A 562 63.75 -37.54 2.23
C ARG A 562 65.13 -36.92 2.32
N LYS A 563 66.16 -37.58 1.71
CA LYS A 563 67.57 -37.16 1.88
C LYS A 563 68.03 -36.13 0.86
N SER A 564 67.34 -36.01 -0.27
CA SER A 564 67.72 -35.14 -1.38
C SER A 564 66.56 -34.25 -1.78
N PRO A 565 66.28 -33.20 -0.97
CA PRO A 565 65.12 -32.31 -1.19
C PRO A 565 65.17 -31.57 -2.52
N ASP A 566 66.33 -31.22 -3.00
CA ASP A 566 66.51 -30.41 -4.20
C ASP A 566 66.57 -31.23 -5.49
N MET A 567 66.67 -32.58 -5.39
CA MET A 567 66.71 -33.44 -6.56
C MET A 567 65.36 -33.50 -7.26
N PRO A 568 65.26 -33.25 -8.59
CA PRO A 568 64.01 -33.38 -9.34
C PRO A 568 63.37 -34.75 -9.13
N ILE A 569 62.03 -34.78 -9.02
CA ILE A 569 61.31 -36.06 -8.79
C ILE A 569 61.53 -37.05 -9.95
N ALA A 570 61.73 -36.55 -11.16
CA ALA A 570 62.05 -37.36 -12.32
C ALA A 570 63.43 -38.05 -12.19
N ASP A 571 64.40 -37.32 -11.63
CA ASP A 571 65.75 -37.85 -11.41
C ASP A 571 65.76 -38.89 -10.27
N ILE A 572 64.90 -38.66 -9.24
CA ILE A 572 64.69 -39.65 -8.17
C ILE A 572 64.10 -40.98 -8.77
N ALA A 573 63.14 -40.87 -9.69
CA ALA A 573 62.54 -42.00 -10.35
C ALA A 573 63.64 -42.79 -11.10
N ALA A 574 64.49 -42.12 -11.89
CA ALA A 574 65.62 -42.74 -12.60
C ALA A 574 66.65 -43.32 -11.65
N ALA A 575 67.05 -42.56 -10.63
CA ALA A 575 68.03 -43.04 -9.62
C ALA A 575 67.52 -44.18 -8.75
N SER A 576 66.21 -44.42 -8.73
CA SER A 576 65.59 -45.55 -8.03
C SER A 576 65.33 -46.75 -8.96
N GLY A 577 65.82 -46.71 -10.20
CA GLY A 577 65.71 -47.79 -11.16
C GLY A 577 64.37 -47.94 -11.86
N PHE A 578 63.48 -46.90 -11.80
CA PHE A 578 62.25 -46.94 -12.59
C PHE A 578 62.49 -46.53 -14.03
N PRO A 579 61.85 -47.23 -15.00
CA PRO A 579 62.04 -46.95 -16.41
C PRO A 579 61.44 -45.63 -16.90
N SER A 580 60.48 -45.07 -16.16
CA SER A 580 59.88 -43.76 -16.47
C SER A 580 59.28 -43.09 -15.22
N TYR A 581 59.22 -41.77 -15.24
CA TYR A 581 58.53 -40.96 -14.20
C TYR A 581 57.06 -41.36 -14.05
N THR A 582 56.35 -41.56 -15.16
CA THR A 582 54.90 -41.88 -15.14
C THR A 582 54.66 -43.19 -14.40
N ARG A 583 55.50 -44.22 -14.69
CA ARG A 583 55.44 -45.54 -14.02
C ARG A 583 55.75 -45.40 -12.52
N PHE A 584 56.78 -44.64 -12.16
CA PHE A 584 57.16 -44.39 -10.79
C PHE A 584 56.02 -43.71 -10.06
N ALA A 585 55.44 -42.59 -10.59
CA ALA A 585 54.38 -41.81 -9.93
C ALA A 585 53.12 -42.65 -9.70
N SER A 586 52.75 -43.49 -10.70
CA SER A 586 51.60 -44.39 -10.60
C SER A 586 51.82 -45.48 -9.52
N ASP A 587 52.97 -46.19 -9.58
CA ASP A 587 53.30 -47.27 -8.63
C ASP A 587 53.46 -46.71 -7.20
N PHE A 588 54.04 -45.48 -7.03
CA PHE A 588 54.20 -44.80 -5.76
C PHE A 588 52.84 -44.43 -5.13
N LYS A 589 51.95 -43.84 -5.95
CA LYS A 589 50.62 -43.47 -5.50
C LYS A 589 49.77 -44.69 -5.14
N ALA A 590 49.90 -45.77 -5.91
CA ALA A 590 49.21 -47.04 -5.64
C ALA A 590 49.70 -47.69 -4.33
N ALA A 591 51.02 -47.60 -4.04
CA ALA A 591 51.61 -48.18 -2.82
C ALA A 591 51.34 -47.35 -1.55
N TYR A 592 51.41 -46.03 -1.65
CA TYR A 592 51.40 -45.14 -0.50
C TYR A 592 50.18 -44.21 -0.43
N SER A 593 49.28 -44.26 -1.40
CA SER A 593 48.06 -43.43 -1.50
C SER A 593 48.30 -41.92 -1.61
N ILE A 594 49.54 -41.48 -1.78
CA ILE A 594 49.97 -40.09 -1.97
C ILE A 594 50.98 -39.98 -3.09
N SER A 595 51.09 -38.83 -3.73
CA SER A 595 52.06 -38.62 -4.80
C SER A 595 53.49 -38.47 -4.24
N PRO A 596 54.54 -38.77 -5.07
CA PRO A 596 55.93 -38.53 -4.65
C PRO A 596 56.21 -37.09 -4.20
N THR A 597 55.56 -36.11 -4.85
CA THR A 597 55.70 -34.69 -4.51
C THR A 597 55.07 -34.37 -3.14
N GLU A 598 53.91 -34.89 -2.86
CA GLU A 598 53.24 -34.72 -1.55
C GLU A 598 54.01 -35.42 -0.45
N PHE A 599 54.56 -36.63 -0.72
CA PHE A 599 55.41 -37.35 0.23
C PHE A 599 56.62 -36.52 0.59
N ARG A 600 57.36 -35.94 -0.38
CA ARG A 600 58.50 -35.07 -0.18
C ARG A 600 58.16 -33.90 0.71
N LEU A 601 57.10 -33.15 0.31
CA LEU A 601 56.67 -31.93 1.02
C LEU A 601 56.36 -32.20 2.51
N GLN A 602 55.69 -33.33 2.76
CA GLN A 602 55.28 -33.68 4.14
C GLN A 602 56.36 -34.37 4.97
N SER A 603 57.38 -34.98 4.32
CA SER A 603 58.50 -35.60 5.00
C SER A 603 59.60 -34.59 5.43
N GLN A 604 59.51 -33.33 4.96
CA GLN A 604 60.40 -32.23 5.27
C GLN A 604 59.87 -31.29 6.36
N GLN A 605 58.59 -31.40 6.66
CA GLN A 605 57.94 -30.71 7.81
C GLN A 605 58.08 -31.56 9.09
#